data_d295371ba55a4638f6c315b3392a7535
#
_entry.id   d295371ba55a4638f6c315b3392a7535
#
_cell.length_a   1.000
_cell.length_b   1.000
_cell.length_c   1.000
_cell.angle_alpha   90.00
_cell.angle_beta   90.00
_cell.angle_gamma   90.00
#
_symmetry.space_group_name_H-M   'P 1'
#
loop_
_entity.id
_entity.type
_entity.pdbx_description
1 polymer ?
#
loop_
_entity_poly.entity_id
_entity_poly.type
_entity_poly.pdbx_seq_one_letter_code
_entity_poly.pdbx_strand_id
1 'polypeptide(L)'
;MNQDTICALATADGVGAIGIIRVSGQDALAVVNRIFEGKNLEKVPTHTVHYGFIKDQEEIIDEVMVSVFHAPRTFTAENSVEISFHGSPHIAKKILEALLKNGARTAKAGEFTMRAFMNGRIDLSQAESIADLIASENEASRKAALEQLKGGISKEIAVLRGDLLNFTSLIELELDFAEEDVEFADRSALMGLIANLKTKLGSLIDSFQYGNAVKNGINVAIIGKPNAGKSTLLNALLKEERAIVSDIAGTTRDTIEEVLHIKGTAFRFIDTAGIRETSDTIEEIGVKKAKEKIASAKVLLYLYDEQDSGVEEIISFIKEFYRPDLKVMLLHNKIDQNKGVSAENISEIDQALKRELVPDYTDTILGISARENINIELLKAELSSFVETLKGSENAVVITNQRHYEALRKSLDSVERVEEAVVSGIHTELLAYELRTALEHLGEISGEFTNDEVLENIFSKFCIGK
;
A
#
# COMPACT_ATOMS: atom_id res chain seq x y z
N MET A 1 -12.83 -27.22 -7.57
CA MET A 1 -11.51 -26.56 -7.74
C MET A 1 -10.83 -27.23 -8.93
N ASN A 2 -10.29 -26.45 -9.86
CA ASN A 2 -9.52 -27.01 -10.97
C ASN A 2 -8.24 -27.64 -10.42
N GLN A 3 -8.11 -28.96 -10.55
CA GLN A 3 -6.91 -29.71 -10.16
C GLN A 3 -5.82 -29.65 -11.23
N ASP A 4 -5.89 -28.70 -12.14
CA ASP A 4 -4.98 -28.55 -13.26
C ASP A 4 -3.61 -28.02 -12.85
N THR A 5 -2.58 -28.42 -13.60
CA THR A 5 -1.21 -27.95 -13.40
C THR A 5 -0.98 -26.66 -14.18
N ILE A 6 -0.47 -25.65 -13.49
CA ILE A 6 -0.17 -24.32 -14.04
C ILE A 6 1.33 -24.10 -14.16
N CYS A 7 1.73 -23.28 -15.13
CA CYS A 7 3.12 -22.83 -15.27
C CYS A 7 3.19 -21.36 -15.70
N ALA A 8 4.25 -20.68 -15.27
CA ALA A 8 4.57 -19.33 -15.73
C ALA A 8 6.03 -18.97 -15.47
N LEU A 9 6.53 -17.97 -16.20
CA LEU A 9 7.78 -17.30 -15.88
C LEU A 9 7.63 -16.55 -14.55
N ALA A 10 8.48 -16.86 -13.59
CA ALA A 10 8.44 -16.30 -12.23
C ALA A 10 9.46 -15.15 -12.02
N THR A 11 10.43 -14.99 -12.92
CA THR A 11 11.37 -13.86 -12.97
C THR A 11 10.84 -12.76 -13.89
N ALA A 12 11.37 -11.55 -13.75
CA ALA A 12 11.07 -10.45 -14.66
C ALA A 12 11.32 -10.86 -16.12
N ASP A 13 10.49 -10.36 -17.04
CA ASP A 13 10.68 -10.57 -18.47
C ASP A 13 11.89 -9.78 -18.98
N GLY A 14 12.63 -10.37 -19.91
CA GLY A 14 13.82 -9.78 -20.50
C GLY A 14 15.04 -10.69 -20.51
N VAL A 15 16.19 -10.15 -20.92
CA VAL A 15 17.46 -10.86 -20.98
C VAL A 15 18.14 -10.81 -19.62
N GLY A 16 18.47 -11.96 -19.04
CA GLY A 16 19.17 -12.07 -17.76
C GLY A 16 20.13 -13.28 -17.75
N ALA A 17 20.92 -13.41 -16.70
CA ALA A 17 21.78 -14.60 -16.55
C ALA A 17 20.96 -15.86 -16.27
N ILE A 18 19.89 -15.73 -15.49
CA ILE A 18 19.01 -16.83 -15.05
C ILE A 18 17.56 -16.38 -15.18
N GLY A 19 16.72 -17.28 -15.72
CA GLY A 19 15.27 -17.20 -15.65
C GLY A 19 14.73 -18.38 -14.83
N ILE A 20 13.56 -18.20 -14.22
CA ILE A 20 12.88 -19.26 -13.45
C ILE A 20 11.46 -19.41 -13.98
N ILE A 21 11.10 -20.63 -14.38
CA ILE A 21 9.72 -21.02 -14.64
C ILE A 21 9.22 -21.83 -13.46
N ARG A 22 8.07 -21.44 -12.91
CA ARG A 22 7.38 -22.15 -11.84
C ARG A 22 6.25 -23.00 -12.41
N VAL A 23 6.15 -24.22 -11.91
CA VAL A 23 5.07 -25.16 -12.21
C VAL A 23 4.43 -25.58 -10.89
N SER A 24 3.09 -25.55 -10.79
CA SER A 24 2.36 -25.94 -9.57
C SER A 24 1.08 -26.70 -9.93
N GLY A 25 0.77 -27.68 -9.12
CA GLY A 25 -0.43 -28.51 -9.27
C GLY A 25 -0.18 -29.97 -8.88
N GLN A 26 -1.25 -30.76 -8.85
CA GLN A 26 -1.14 -32.17 -8.46
C GLN A 26 -0.13 -32.93 -9.33
N ASP A 27 -0.12 -32.68 -10.65
CA ASP A 27 0.71 -33.37 -11.62
C ASP A 27 2.00 -32.61 -11.98
N ALA A 28 2.39 -31.58 -11.23
CA ALA A 28 3.55 -30.74 -11.54
C ALA A 28 4.83 -31.55 -11.73
N LEU A 29 5.09 -32.52 -10.87
CA LEU A 29 6.25 -33.36 -10.95
C LEU A 29 6.23 -34.27 -12.20
N ALA A 30 5.09 -34.90 -12.49
CA ALA A 30 4.91 -35.76 -13.65
C ALA A 30 5.03 -34.98 -14.97
N VAL A 31 4.46 -33.81 -15.04
CA VAL A 31 4.53 -32.90 -16.22
C VAL A 31 5.97 -32.52 -16.51
N VAL A 32 6.72 -32.08 -15.48
CA VAL A 32 8.11 -31.68 -15.67
C VAL A 32 9.00 -32.92 -15.98
N ASN A 33 8.76 -34.07 -15.37
CA ASN A 33 9.50 -35.31 -15.68
C ASN A 33 9.45 -35.72 -17.18
N ARG A 34 8.36 -35.38 -17.89
CA ARG A 34 8.21 -35.71 -19.31
C ARG A 34 9.16 -34.93 -20.21
N ILE A 35 9.61 -33.78 -19.78
CA ILE A 35 10.51 -32.89 -20.52
C ILE A 35 11.90 -32.76 -19.90
N PHE A 36 12.12 -33.33 -18.71
CA PHE A 36 13.38 -33.24 -17.97
C PHE A 36 14.20 -34.52 -18.14
N GLU A 37 15.38 -34.37 -18.69
CA GLU A 37 16.39 -35.45 -18.74
C GLU A 37 17.33 -35.31 -17.54
N GLY A 38 17.11 -36.15 -16.53
CA GLY A 38 17.86 -36.17 -15.29
C GLY A 38 17.31 -37.21 -14.33
N LYS A 39 17.33 -36.90 -13.03
CA LYS A 39 16.72 -37.77 -12.02
C LYS A 39 15.19 -37.72 -12.12
N ASN A 40 14.54 -38.84 -11.79
CA ASN A 40 13.08 -38.87 -11.67
C ASN A 40 12.64 -38.01 -10.50
N LEU A 41 11.96 -36.88 -10.79
CA LEU A 41 11.57 -35.85 -9.82
C LEU A 41 10.51 -36.33 -8.82
N GLU A 42 9.70 -37.33 -9.15
CA GLU A 42 8.73 -37.95 -8.25
C GLU A 42 9.34 -38.77 -7.14
N LYS A 43 10.59 -39.20 -7.35
CA LYS A 43 11.34 -40.12 -6.43
C LYS A 43 12.40 -39.39 -5.61
N VAL A 44 12.59 -38.12 -5.81
CA VAL A 44 13.59 -37.31 -5.07
C VAL A 44 12.98 -36.68 -3.83
N PRO A 45 13.79 -36.40 -2.79
CA PRO A 45 13.29 -35.66 -1.61
C PRO A 45 12.83 -34.24 -1.95
N THR A 46 11.85 -33.72 -1.18
CA THR A 46 11.46 -32.32 -1.26
C THR A 46 12.60 -31.38 -0.88
N HIS A 47 12.59 -30.16 -1.40
CA HIS A 47 13.60 -29.11 -1.16
C HIS A 47 15.00 -29.53 -1.63
N THR A 48 15.06 -30.21 -2.77
CA THR A 48 16.30 -30.58 -3.43
C THR A 48 16.40 -30.00 -4.83
N VAL A 49 17.62 -29.83 -5.31
CA VAL A 49 17.94 -29.26 -6.63
C VAL A 49 18.65 -30.33 -7.46
N HIS A 50 18.24 -30.45 -8.72
CA HIS A 50 18.73 -31.46 -9.63
C HIS A 50 19.20 -30.85 -10.96
N TYR A 51 20.38 -31.20 -11.38
CA TYR A 51 20.96 -30.84 -12.66
C TYR A 51 20.45 -31.76 -13.77
N GLY A 52 20.20 -31.19 -14.95
CA GLY A 52 19.81 -31.93 -16.15
C GLY A 52 19.51 -31.02 -17.33
N PHE A 53 18.76 -31.56 -18.29
CA PHE A 53 18.40 -30.84 -19.52
C PHE A 53 16.89 -30.83 -19.70
N ILE A 54 16.37 -29.74 -20.26
CA ILE A 54 14.98 -29.68 -20.75
C ILE A 54 14.99 -30.03 -22.24
N LYS A 55 14.07 -30.90 -22.63
CA LYS A 55 13.91 -31.38 -24.01
C LYS A 55 12.47 -31.17 -24.51
N ASP A 56 12.32 -30.91 -25.79
CA ASP A 56 11.08 -31.09 -26.55
C ASP A 56 11.34 -32.21 -27.58
N GLN A 57 10.81 -33.40 -27.33
CA GLN A 57 11.13 -34.63 -28.06
C GLN A 57 12.64 -34.94 -28.02
N GLU A 58 13.33 -34.88 -29.15
CA GLU A 58 14.78 -35.16 -29.26
C GLU A 58 15.65 -33.88 -29.16
N GLU A 59 15.03 -32.67 -29.21
CA GLU A 59 15.76 -31.42 -29.17
C GLU A 59 16.05 -31.01 -27.72
N ILE A 60 17.31 -30.79 -27.35
CA ILE A 60 17.69 -30.19 -26.10
C ILE A 60 17.42 -28.69 -26.20
N ILE A 61 16.58 -28.16 -25.31
CA ILE A 61 16.25 -26.72 -25.24
C ILE A 61 17.31 -25.98 -24.43
N ASP A 62 17.62 -26.49 -23.23
CA ASP A 62 18.59 -25.83 -22.33
C ASP A 62 19.10 -26.82 -21.25
N GLU A 63 20.25 -26.48 -20.69
CA GLU A 63 20.83 -27.06 -19.49
C GLU A 63 20.26 -26.33 -18.26
N VAL A 64 19.72 -27.08 -17.29
CA VAL A 64 18.91 -26.50 -16.23
C VAL A 64 19.21 -27.04 -14.84
N MET A 65 18.83 -26.25 -13.83
CA MET A 65 18.70 -26.69 -12.43
C MET A 65 17.21 -26.75 -12.07
N VAL A 66 16.74 -27.89 -11.61
CA VAL A 66 15.34 -28.10 -11.25
C VAL A 66 15.20 -28.29 -9.75
N SER A 67 14.49 -27.37 -9.11
CA SER A 67 14.14 -27.39 -7.69
C SER A 67 12.79 -28.09 -7.49
N VAL A 68 12.73 -29.04 -6.55
CA VAL A 68 11.55 -29.87 -6.29
C VAL A 68 10.98 -29.59 -4.92
N PHE A 69 9.66 -29.37 -4.85
CA PHE A 69 8.92 -29.10 -3.63
C PHE A 69 7.65 -29.97 -3.59
N HIS A 70 7.57 -30.85 -2.60
CA HIS A 70 6.38 -31.68 -2.36
C HIS A 70 5.41 -31.02 -1.43
N ALA A 71 4.12 -31.12 -1.74
CA ALA A 71 3.05 -30.67 -0.88
C ALA A 71 3.15 -31.28 0.54
N PRO A 72 2.67 -30.57 1.60
CA PRO A 72 2.11 -29.22 1.59
C PRO A 72 3.15 -28.11 1.81
N ARG A 73 4.43 -28.41 1.97
CA ARG A 73 5.50 -27.45 2.28
C ARG A 73 6.03 -26.75 1.02
N THR A 74 5.14 -26.07 0.31
CA THR A 74 5.43 -25.35 -0.93
C THR A 74 4.81 -23.96 -0.91
N PHE A 75 5.03 -23.15 -1.93
CA PHE A 75 4.42 -21.82 -2.01
C PHE A 75 2.89 -21.89 -2.14
N THR A 76 2.36 -22.80 -2.94
CA THR A 76 0.93 -22.97 -3.19
C THR A 76 0.26 -24.02 -2.30
N ALA A 77 1.02 -24.70 -1.43
CA ALA A 77 0.65 -25.93 -0.73
C ALA A 77 0.34 -27.12 -1.67
N GLU A 78 0.60 -26.99 -2.98
CA GLU A 78 0.56 -28.08 -3.97
C GLU A 78 1.98 -28.57 -4.29
N ASN A 79 2.12 -29.67 -5.04
CA ASN A 79 3.42 -30.04 -5.61
C ASN A 79 3.90 -28.91 -6.53
N SER A 80 5.16 -28.52 -6.38
CA SER A 80 5.72 -27.41 -7.16
C SER A 80 7.13 -27.75 -7.65
N VAL A 81 7.44 -27.26 -8.84
CA VAL A 81 8.76 -27.37 -9.46
C VAL A 81 9.18 -25.99 -9.94
N GLU A 82 10.44 -25.64 -9.71
CA GLU A 82 11.06 -24.44 -10.28
C GLU A 82 12.20 -24.86 -11.20
N ILE A 83 12.12 -24.44 -12.47
CA ILE A 83 13.10 -24.71 -13.50
C ILE A 83 13.93 -23.44 -13.69
N SER A 84 15.19 -23.46 -13.23
CA SER A 84 16.17 -22.41 -13.46
C SER A 84 16.92 -22.68 -14.75
N PHE A 85 16.85 -21.76 -15.70
CA PHE A 85 17.38 -21.87 -17.05
C PHE A 85 18.21 -20.62 -17.42
N HIS A 86 18.96 -20.65 -18.53
CA HIS A 86 19.65 -19.45 -19.03
C HIS A 86 18.63 -18.41 -19.47
N GLY A 87 18.66 -17.23 -18.86
CA GLY A 87 17.62 -16.19 -18.90
C GLY A 87 17.45 -15.52 -20.27
N SER A 88 17.14 -16.31 -21.28
CA SER A 88 16.76 -15.86 -22.63
C SER A 88 15.25 -15.95 -22.80
N PRO A 89 14.58 -14.88 -23.26
CA PRO A 89 13.14 -14.93 -23.58
C PRO A 89 12.78 -16.05 -24.57
N HIS A 90 13.68 -16.36 -25.50
CA HIS A 90 13.46 -17.46 -26.45
C HIS A 90 13.46 -18.84 -25.77
N ILE A 91 14.40 -19.07 -24.86
CA ILE A 91 14.47 -20.30 -24.06
C ILE A 91 13.24 -20.42 -23.16
N ALA A 92 12.87 -19.33 -22.46
CA ALA A 92 11.66 -19.30 -21.63
C ALA A 92 10.42 -19.71 -22.42
N LYS A 93 10.22 -19.15 -23.61
CA LYS A 93 9.12 -19.50 -24.51
C LYS A 93 9.12 -20.97 -24.89
N LYS A 94 10.27 -21.51 -25.28
CA LYS A 94 10.42 -22.95 -25.65
C LYS A 94 10.10 -23.89 -24.50
N ILE A 95 10.56 -23.58 -23.27
CA ILE A 95 10.27 -24.38 -22.07
C ILE A 95 8.77 -24.33 -21.75
N LEU A 96 8.15 -23.15 -21.80
CA LEU A 96 6.71 -23.00 -21.58
C LEU A 96 5.91 -23.80 -22.62
N GLU A 97 6.25 -23.71 -23.91
CA GLU A 97 5.60 -24.49 -24.96
C GLU A 97 5.72 -26.02 -24.70
N ALA A 98 6.90 -26.49 -24.26
CA ALA A 98 7.09 -27.90 -23.91
C ALA A 98 6.21 -28.31 -22.71
N LEU A 99 6.09 -27.48 -21.67
CA LEU A 99 5.23 -27.73 -20.52
C LEU A 99 3.74 -27.78 -20.92
N LEU A 100 3.29 -26.86 -21.79
CA LEU A 100 1.91 -26.81 -22.29
C LEU A 100 1.54 -28.05 -23.09
N LYS A 101 2.45 -28.52 -23.98
CA LYS A 101 2.28 -29.77 -24.73
C LYS A 101 2.17 -31.01 -23.82
N ASN A 102 2.73 -30.93 -22.60
CA ASN A 102 2.79 -32.04 -21.65
C ASN A 102 1.73 -31.97 -20.55
N GLY A 103 0.74 -31.08 -20.66
CA GLY A 103 -0.44 -31.08 -19.81
C GLY A 103 -0.48 -29.98 -18.74
N ALA A 104 0.45 -29.04 -18.76
CA ALA A 104 0.30 -27.78 -18.01
C ALA A 104 -0.55 -26.79 -18.81
N ARG A 105 -1.07 -25.75 -18.14
CA ARG A 105 -1.57 -24.54 -18.77
C ARG A 105 -0.87 -23.31 -18.23
N THR A 106 -0.96 -22.20 -18.95
CA THR A 106 -0.43 -20.92 -18.46
C THR A 106 -1.23 -20.45 -17.24
N ALA A 107 -0.52 -20.01 -16.21
CA ALA A 107 -1.12 -19.41 -15.04
C ALA A 107 -1.74 -18.03 -15.37
N LYS A 108 -2.86 -17.71 -14.73
CA LYS A 108 -3.42 -16.36 -14.71
C LYS A 108 -2.59 -15.44 -13.80
N ALA A 109 -2.81 -14.13 -13.88
CA ALA A 109 -2.24 -13.16 -12.96
C ALA A 109 -2.59 -13.53 -11.51
N GLY A 110 -1.62 -13.53 -10.61
CA GLY A 110 -1.80 -13.87 -9.19
C GLY A 110 -2.21 -15.30 -8.86
N GLU A 111 -2.28 -16.22 -9.84
CA GLU A 111 -2.89 -17.54 -9.60
C GLU A 111 -2.12 -18.41 -8.61
N PHE A 112 -0.80 -18.34 -8.55
CA PHE A 112 -0.04 -19.07 -7.54
C PHE A 112 -0.34 -18.59 -6.13
N THR A 113 -0.45 -17.27 -5.92
CA THR A 113 -0.81 -16.68 -4.63
C THR A 113 -2.28 -16.97 -4.27
N MET A 114 -3.18 -16.92 -5.26
CA MET A 114 -4.58 -17.31 -5.08
C MET A 114 -4.68 -18.77 -4.61
N ARG A 115 -3.92 -19.70 -5.21
CA ARG A 115 -3.89 -21.11 -4.77
C ARG A 115 -3.32 -21.26 -3.37
N ALA A 116 -2.30 -20.49 -3.00
CA ALA A 116 -1.77 -20.46 -1.63
C ALA A 116 -2.86 -20.03 -0.62
N PHE A 117 -3.67 -19.03 -0.96
CA PHE A 117 -4.83 -18.59 -0.17
C PHE A 117 -5.93 -19.68 -0.13
N MET A 118 -6.36 -20.20 -1.27
CA MET A 118 -7.41 -21.21 -1.36
C MET A 118 -7.05 -22.52 -0.64
N ASN A 119 -5.77 -22.86 -0.59
CA ASN A 119 -5.25 -24.02 0.14
C ASN A 119 -4.95 -23.74 1.63
N GLY A 120 -5.32 -22.55 2.14
CA GLY A 120 -5.21 -22.19 3.54
C GLY A 120 -3.77 -21.97 4.05
N ARG A 121 -2.80 -21.82 3.14
CA ARG A 121 -1.41 -21.54 3.54
C ARG A 121 -1.22 -20.10 4.04
N ILE A 122 -1.93 -19.17 3.43
CA ILE A 122 -1.95 -17.75 3.77
C ILE A 122 -3.40 -17.26 3.74
N ASP A 123 -3.70 -16.23 4.50
CA ASP A 123 -4.97 -15.50 4.40
C ASP A 123 -4.93 -14.41 3.32
N LEU A 124 -6.07 -13.74 3.08
CA LEU A 124 -6.17 -12.74 2.02
C LEU A 124 -5.29 -11.51 2.29
N SER A 125 -5.16 -11.08 3.56
CA SER A 125 -4.30 -9.94 3.92
C SER A 125 -2.81 -10.26 3.70
N GLN A 126 -2.39 -11.49 3.98
CA GLN A 126 -1.05 -11.98 3.69
C GLN A 126 -0.81 -12.11 2.18
N ALA A 127 -1.81 -12.54 1.41
CA ALA A 127 -1.73 -12.58 -0.05
C ALA A 127 -1.49 -11.18 -0.61
N GLU A 128 -2.28 -10.18 -0.20
CA GLU A 128 -2.09 -8.77 -0.61
C GLU A 128 -0.70 -8.24 -0.23
N SER A 129 -0.19 -8.62 0.95
CA SER A 129 1.14 -8.19 1.41
C SER A 129 2.30 -8.72 0.55
N ILE A 130 2.12 -9.85 -0.15
CA ILE A 130 3.10 -10.35 -1.12
C ILE A 130 3.24 -9.38 -2.30
N ALA A 131 2.12 -8.86 -2.82
CA ALA A 131 2.14 -7.86 -3.89
C ALA A 131 2.79 -6.56 -3.40
N ASP A 132 2.43 -6.11 -2.18
CA ASP A 132 2.98 -4.91 -1.57
C ASP A 132 4.51 -5.03 -1.33
N LEU A 133 4.98 -6.20 -0.91
CA LEU A 133 6.41 -6.45 -0.71
C LEU A 133 7.20 -6.38 -2.03
N ILE A 134 6.63 -6.89 -3.12
CA ILE A 134 7.24 -6.84 -4.45
C ILE A 134 7.25 -5.42 -5.00
N ALA A 135 6.17 -4.66 -4.77
CA ALA A 135 6.04 -3.28 -5.22
C ALA A 135 6.73 -2.26 -4.30
N SER A 136 7.35 -2.70 -3.20
CA SER A 136 7.95 -1.79 -2.24
C SER A 136 9.17 -1.06 -2.83
N GLU A 137 9.11 0.26 -2.84
CA GLU A 137 10.17 1.15 -3.37
C GLU A 137 11.08 1.72 -2.29
N ASN A 138 10.72 1.55 -1.01
CA ASN A 138 11.47 2.11 0.12
C ASN A 138 11.46 1.17 1.34
N GLU A 139 12.35 1.45 2.30
CA GLU A 139 12.54 0.60 3.48
C GLU A 139 11.30 0.57 4.40
N ALA A 140 10.56 1.66 4.49
CA ALA A 140 9.36 1.73 5.33
C ALA A 140 8.22 0.88 4.74
N SER A 141 7.97 0.96 3.42
CA SER A 141 6.97 0.12 2.73
C SER A 141 7.34 -1.35 2.79
N ARG A 142 8.62 -1.69 2.58
CA ARG A 142 9.12 -3.06 2.70
C ARG A 142 8.88 -3.65 4.09
N LYS A 143 9.20 -2.88 5.16
CA LYS A 143 8.95 -3.31 6.54
C LYS A 143 7.48 -3.52 6.83
N ALA A 144 6.62 -2.58 6.43
CA ALA A 144 5.18 -2.68 6.62
C ALA A 144 4.60 -3.93 5.94
N ALA A 145 4.96 -4.16 4.65
CA ALA A 145 4.53 -5.34 3.91
C ALA A 145 5.03 -6.65 4.54
N LEU A 146 6.28 -6.69 5.02
CA LEU A 146 6.85 -7.87 5.67
C LEU A 146 6.15 -8.19 7.00
N GLU A 147 5.84 -7.20 7.84
CA GLU A 147 5.09 -7.41 9.09
C GLU A 147 3.66 -7.89 8.80
N GLN A 148 3.02 -7.38 7.76
CA GLN A 148 1.71 -7.86 7.34
C GLN A 148 1.77 -9.30 6.82
N LEU A 149 2.80 -9.66 6.03
CA LEU A 149 3.03 -11.03 5.57
C LEU A 149 3.23 -12.02 6.73
N LYS A 150 3.84 -11.59 7.84
CA LYS A 150 3.96 -12.38 9.08
C LYS A 150 2.64 -12.52 9.86
N GLY A 151 1.55 -11.96 9.35
CA GLY A 151 0.22 -12.02 9.93
C GLY A 151 -0.03 -10.95 10.99
N GLY A 152 0.56 -9.77 10.88
CA GLY A 152 0.36 -8.68 11.83
C GLY A 152 -1.11 -8.33 12.00
N ILE A 153 -1.79 -7.91 10.94
CA ILE A 153 -3.23 -7.58 10.99
C ILE A 153 -4.11 -8.81 11.23
N SER A 154 -3.77 -9.97 10.65
CA SER A 154 -4.58 -11.18 10.76
C SER A 154 -4.74 -11.64 12.20
N LYS A 155 -3.69 -11.50 13.01
CA LYS A 155 -3.74 -11.84 14.45
C LYS A 155 -4.64 -10.90 15.22
N GLU A 156 -4.55 -9.60 14.98
CA GLU A 156 -5.43 -8.61 15.62
C GLU A 156 -6.90 -8.85 15.25
N ILE A 157 -7.18 -9.07 13.96
CA ILE A 157 -8.53 -9.38 13.48
C ILE A 157 -9.05 -10.68 14.08
N ALA A 158 -8.23 -11.73 14.17
CA ALA A 158 -8.64 -12.99 14.79
C ALA A 158 -9.04 -12.83 16.27
N VAL A 159 -8.32 -12.01 17.03
CA VAL A 159 -8.66 -11.69 18.43
C VAL A 159 -10.00 -10.96 18.51
N LEU A 160 -10.17 -9.87 17.72
CA LEU A 160 -11.41 -9.09 17.70
C LEU A 160 -12.61 -9.94 17.30
N ARG A 161 -12.44 -10.81 16.29
CA ARG A 161 -13.48 -11.73 15.85
C ARG A 161 -13.81 -12.79 16.91
N GLY A 162 -12.80 -13.32 17.60
CA GLY A 162 -13.02 -14.28 18.69
C GLY A 162 -13.88 -13.70 19.81
N ASP A 163 -13.59 -12.48 20.21
CA ASP A 163 -14.35 -11.76 21.23
C ASP A 163 -15.80 -11.51 20.76
N LEU A 164 -16.00 -11.02 19.54
CA LEU A 164 -17.33 -10.79 18.97
C LEU A 164 -18.11 -12.10 18.80
N LEU A 165 -17.48 -13.16 18.31
CA LEU A 165 -18.14 -14.45 18.08
C LEU A 165 -18.72 -15.04 19.35
N ASN A 166 -17.98 -14.95 20.46
CA ASN A 166 -18.47 -15.42 21.76
C ASN A 166 -19.76 -14.71 22.17
N PHE A 167 -19.81 -13.38 22.06
CA PHE A 167 -21.02 -12.62 22.39
C PHE A 167 -22.16 -12.83 21.41
N THR A 168 -21.86 -12.90 20.11
CA THR A 168 -22.87 -13.21 19.09
C THR A 168 -23.54 -14.54 19.40
N SER A 169 -22.77 -15.57 19.74
CA SER A 169 -23.33 -16.89 20.10
C SER A 169 -24.22 -16.86 21.35
N LEU A 170 -23.87 -16.05 22.36
CA LEU A 170 -24.71 -15.90 23.56
C LEU A 170 -26.02 -15.15 23.24
N ILE A 171 -25.96 -14.11 22.41
CA ILE A 171 -27.14 -13.35 21.98
C ILE A 171 -28.04 -14.22 21.08
N GLU A 172 -27.47 -15.05 20.21
CA GLU A 172 -28.25 -16.01 19.41
C GLU A 172 -28.95 -17.06 20.28
N LEU A 173 -28.26 -17.54 21.32
CA LEU A 173 -28.88 -18.46 22.31
C LEU A 173 -30.06 -17.79 23.03
N GLU A 174 -29.98 -16.50 23.38
CA GLU A 174 -31.13 -15.75 23.93
C GLU A 174 -32.30 -15.71 22.95
N LEU A 175 -32.04 -15.57 21.64
CA LEU A 175 -33.12 -15.58 20.64
C LEU A 175 -33.79 -16.94 20.50
N ASP A 176 -33.01 -18.02 20.57
CA ASP A 176 -33.55 -19.40 20.51
C ASP A 176 -34.43 -19.75 21.73
N PHE A 177 -34.15 -19.12 22.88
CA PHE A 177 -34.92 -19.30 24.14
C PHE A 177 -35.76 -18.07 24.49
N ALA A 178 -36.14 -17.25 23.53
CA ALA A 178 -36.87 -15.98 23.73
C ALA A 178 -38.24 -16.18 24.48
N GLU A 179 -38.84 -17.38 24.41
CA GLU A 179 -40.08 -17.69 25.12
C GLU A 179 -39.87 -17.90 26.66
N GLU A 180 -38.62 -18.08 27.09
CA GLU A 180 -38.29 -18.40 28.49
C GLU A 180 -37.80 -17.21 29.31
N ASP A 181 -37.72 -15.98 28.73
CA ASP A 181 -37.20 -14.71 29.32
C ASP A 181 -35.83 -14.89 30.01
N VAL A 182 -34.91 -15.66 29.43
CA VAL A 182 -33.58 -15.92 29.96
C VAL A 182 -32.53 -15.03 29.29
N GLU A 183 -31.80 -14.27 30.09
CA GLU A 183 -30.61 -13.53 29.62
C GLU A 183 -29.34 -14.38 29.82
N PHE A 184 -28.71 -14.80 28.74
CA PHE A 184 -27.42 -15.53 28.75
C PHE A 184 -26.21 -14.62 28.65
N ALA A 185 -26.35 -13.46 27.97
CA ALA A 185 -25.30 -12.48 27.80
C ALA A 185 -25.38 -11.38 28.88
N ASP A 186 -24.34 -11.24 29.69
CA ASP A 186 -24.20 -10.13 30.61
C ASP A 186 -24.06 -8.81 29.84
N ARG A 187 -25.07 -7.95 29.94
CA ARG A 187 -25.10 -6.64 29.25
C ARG A 187 -23.96 -5.71 29.71
N SER A 188 -23.49 -5.81 30.95
CA SER A 188 -22.33 -5.07 31.45
C SER A 188 -21.04 -5.55 30.80
N ALA A 189 -20.87 -6.87 30.68
CA ALA A 189 -19.73 -7.47 29.97
C ALA A 189 -19.75 -7.13 28.47
N LEU A 190 -20.94 -7.12 27.84
CA LEU A 190 -21.10 -6.70 26.44
C LEU A 190 -20.68 -5.24 26.24
N MET A 191 -21.11 -4.32 27.11
CA MET A 191 -20.70 -2.90 27.04
C MET A 191 -19.18 -2.74 27.23
N GLY A 192 -18.57 -3.52 28.11
CA GLY A 192 -17.11 -3.54 28.27
C GLY A 192 -16.38 -4.02 27.00
N LEU A 193 -16.92 -5.04 26.35
CA LEU A 193 -16.41 -5.53 25.06
C LEU A 193 -16.54 -4.46 23.97
N ILE A 194 -17.72 -3.84 23.83
CA ILE A 194 -17.99 -2.77 22.85
C ILE A 194 -16.96 -1.65 23.00
N ALA A 195 -16.73 -1.16 24.23
CA ALA A 195 -15.76 -0.11 24.50
C ALA A 195 -14.33 -0.50 24.08
N ASN A 196 -13.92 -1.76 24.36
CA ASN A 196 -12.62 -2.29 23.95
C ASN A 196 -12.51 -2.40 22.42
N LEU A 197 -13.55 -2.92 21.75
CA LEU A 197 -13.63 -3.02 20.29
C LEU A 197 -13.52 -1.65 19.62
N LYS A 198 -14.30 -0.67 20.08
CA LYS A 198 -14.26 0.72 19.57
C LYS A 198 -12.84 1.30 19.69
N THR A 199 -12.19 1.11 20.82
CA THR A 199 -10.82 1.58 21.06
C THR A 199 -9.82 0.92 20.10
N LYS A 200 -9.88 -0.39 19.94
CA LYS A 200 -8.97 -1.14 19.07
C LYS A 200 -9.24 -0.85 17.59
N LEU A 201 -10.50 -0.87 17.15
CA LEU A 201 -10.89 -0.55 15.78
C LEU A 201 -10.50 0.88 15.43
N GLY A 202 -10.77 1.85 16.32
CA GLY A 202 -10.36 3.24 16.16
C GLY A 202 -8.86 3.39 15.97
N SER A 203 -8.06 2.75 16.82
CA SER A 203 -6.59 2.77 16.70
C SER A 203 -6.10 2.18 15.37
N LEU A 204 -6.69 1.10 14.88
CA LEU A 204 -6.36 0.51 13.59
C LEU A 204 -6.74 1.44 12.43
N ILE A 205 -7.94 2.03 12.48
CA ILE A 205 -8.43 2.99 11.48
C ILE A 205 -7.52 4.22 11.42
N ASP A 206 -7.15 4.79 12.56
CA ASP A 206 -6.27 5.96 12.66
C ASP A 206 -4.88 5.68 12.08
N SER A 207 -4.38 4.45 12.22
CA SER A 207 -3.09 4.04 11.66
C SER A 207 -3.05 4.06 10.13
N PHE A 208 -4.21 4.06 9.46
CA PHE A 208 -4.29 4.00 8.00
C PHE A 208 -3.66 5.22 7.31
N GLN A 209 -3.76 6.41 7.88
CA GLN A 209 -3.15 7.61 7.27
C GLN A 209 -1.63 7.47 7.20
N TYR A 210 -1.01 7.01 8.27
CA TYR A 210 0.42 6.69 8.28
C TYR A 210 0.76 5.54 7.33
N GLY A 211 0.02 4.45 7.38
CA GLY A 211 0.24 3.28 6.53
C GLY A 211 0.12 3.59 5.04
N ASN A 212 -0.87 4.40 4.66
CA ASN A 212 -1.03 4.87 3.30
C ASN A 212 0.13 5.78 2.85
N ALA A 213 0.60 6.67 3.73
CA ALA A 213 1.78 7.50 3.48
C ALA A 213 3.05 6.66 3.29
N VAL A 214 3.23 5.61 4.08
CA VAL A 214 4.36 4.67 3.97
C VAL A 214 4.30 3.86 2.67
N LYS A 215 3.13 3.34 2.30
CA LYS A 215 2.93 2.47 1.13
C LYS A 215 2.97 3.24 -0.17
N ASN A 216 2.15 4.28 -0.28
CA ASN A 216 1.92 5.01 -1.53
C ASN A 216 2.75 6.30 -1.65
N GLY A 217 3.43 6.69 -0.56
CA GLY A 217 4.09 7.97 -0.47
C GLY A 217 3.12 9.11 -0.16
N ILE A 218 3.68 10.31 -0.01
CA ILE A 218 2.95 11.53 0.29
C ILE A 218 2.93 12.43 -0.94
N ASN A 219 1.74 12.72 -1.41
CA ASN A 219 1.56 13.66 -2.51
C ASN A 219 1.81 15.10 -2.02
N VAL A 220 2.72 15.80 -2.70
CA VAL A 220 3.12 17.17 -2.40
C VAL A 220 2.77 18.08 -3.57
N ALA A 221 1.97 19.10 -3.31
CA ALA A 221 1.73 20.17 -4.27
C ALA A 221 2.65 21.37 -4.00
N ILE A 222 3.33 21.88 -5.02
CA ILE A 222 4.13 23.10 -4.95
C ILE A 222 3.37 24.21 -5.69
N ILE A 223 2.93 25.24 -4.98
CA ILE A 223 2.14 26.37 -5.48
C ILE A 223 2.88 27.68 -5.19
N GLY A 224 2.63 28.68 -5.98
CA GLY A 224 3.19 30.03 -5.86
C GLY A 224 3.15 30.76 -7.18
N LYS A 225 3.29 32.09 -7.15
CA LYS A 225 3.29 32.95 -8.36
C LYS A 225 4.37 32.57 -9.38
N PRO A 226 4.25 32.99 -10.62
CA PRO A 226 5.34 32.89 -11.58
C PRO A 226 6.64 33.46 -10.99
N ASN A 227 7.77 32.80 -11.22
CA ASN A 227 9.09 33.20 -10.71
C ASN A 227 9.29 33.13 -9.16
N ALA A 228 8.34 32.61 -8.38
CA ALA A 228 8.53 32.37 -6.94
C ALA A 228 9.64 31.34 -6.65
N GLY A 229 10.10 30.57 -7.65
CA GLY A 229 11.21 29.63 -7.52
C GLY A 229 10.79 28.15 -7.38
N LYS A 230 9.57 27.77 -7.81
CA LYS A 230 9.04 26.41 -7.73
C LYS A 230 9.97 25.35 -8.36
N SER A 231 10.38 25.56 -9.60
CA SER A 231 11.30 24.64 -10.32
C SER A 231 12.69 24.59 -9.67
N THR A 232 13.15 25.73 -9.13
CA THR A 232 14.44 25.80 -8.42
C THR A 232 14.37 25.01 -7.13
N LEU A 233 13.27 25.13 -6.37
CA LEU A 233 13.06 24.35 -5.14
C LEU A 233 13.01 22.86 -5.44
N LEU A 234 12.23 22.45 -6.43
CA LEU A 234 12.15 21.03 -6.80
C LEU A 234 13.53 20.49 -7.19
N ASN A 235 14.29 21.21 -8.00
CA ASN A 235 15.65 20.81 -8.36
C ASN A 235 16.60 20.78 -7.15
N ALA A 236 16.47 21.70 -6.20
CA ALA A 236 17.27 21.71 -4.97
C ALA A 236 16.96 20.48 -4.11
N LEU A 237 15.67 20.11 -3.98
CA LEU A 237 15.24 18.93 -3.25
C LEU A 237 15.75 17.63 -3.89
N LEU A 238 15.76 17.52 -5.22
CA LEU A 238 16.13 16.31 -5.97
C LEU A 238 17.63 16.14 -6.22
N LYS A 239 18.42 17.20 -6.02
CA LYS A 239 19.83 17.24 -6.47
C LYS A 239 20.73 16.18 -5.79
N GLU A 240 20.40 15.77 -4.59
CA GLU A 240 21.20 14.82 -3.81
C GLU A 240 20.83 13.35 -4.09
N GLU A 241 19.60 13.03 -4.52
CA GLU A 241 19.16 11.65 -4.75
C GLU A 241 19.49 11.11 -6.15
N ARG A 242 19.68 11.96 -7.15
CA ARG A 242 20.06 11.53 -8.51
C ARG A 242 21.35 10.72 -8.59
N ALA A 243 22.13 10.69 -7.51
CA ALA A 243 23.37 9.90 -7.42
C ALA A 243 23.14 8.39 -7.13
N ILE A 244 21.91 7.95 -6.83
CA ILE A 244 21.65 6.59 -6.32
C ILE A 244 20.66 5.78 -7.20
N VAL A 245 19.94 6.41 -8.12
CA VAL A 245 18.92 5.73 -8.95
C VAL A 245 19.52 5.22 -10.25
N SER A 246 19.59 3.90 -10.42
CA SER A 246 19.85 3.25 -11.71
C SER A 246 18.63 3.44 -12.63
N ASP A 247 18.87 3.75 -13.91
CA ASP A 247 17.88 3.81 -14.98
C ASP A 247 17.19 2.46 -15.16
N ILE A 248 16.08 2.23 -14.49
CA ILE A 248 15.17 1.14 -14.83
C ILE A 248 14.11 1.71 -15.77
N ALA A 249 14.34 1.52 -17.07
CA ALA A 249 13.37 1.83 -18.11
C ALA A 249 12.15 0.91 -17.96
N GLY A 250 10.96 1.46 -17.65
CA GLY A 250 9.75 0.63 -17.70
C GLY A 250 8.54 1.09 -16.94
N THR A 251 8.34 2.39 -16.63
CA THR A 251 7.04 2.86 -16.18
C THR A 251 6.46 3.87 -17.16
N THR A 252 5.34 3.48 -17.73
CA THR A 252 4.58 4.15 -18.79
C THR A 252 4.05 5.52 -18.37
N ARG A 253 4.27 6.46 -19.28
CA ARG A 253 3.43 7.63 -19.68
C ARG A 253 2.13 7.80 -18.88
N ASP A 254 2.05 8.86 -18.03
CA ASP A 254 0.96 9.83 -18.11
C ASP A 254 1.11 11.04 -17.17
N THR A 255 2.01 11.08 -16.20
CA THR A 255 2.39 12.31 -15.46
C THR A 255 3.84 12.18 -15.01
N ILE A 256 4.66 13.19 -15.31
CA ILE A 256 6.05 13.22 -14.80
C ILE A 256 5.94 13.62 -13.31
N GLU A 257 5.84 12.62 -12.44
CA GLU A 257 5.95 12.77 -11.00
C GLU A 257 7.42 12.62 -10.62
N GLU A 258 7.95 13.60 -9.90
CA GLU A 258 9.27 13.48 -9.29
C GLU A 258 9.11 12.95 -7.87
N VAL A 259 9.88 11.94 -7.52
CA VAL A 259 9.81 11.31 -6.18
C VAL A 259 11.09 11.59 -5.41
N LEU A 260 10.95 12.02 -4.16
CA LEU A 260 12.03 12.25 -3.21
C LEU A 260 11.85 11.33 -2.00
N HIS A 261 12.88 10.57 -1.63
CA HIS A 261 12.83 9.73 -0.43
C HIS A 261 13.45 10.47 0.76
N ILE A 262 12.66 10.74 1.80
CA ILE A 262 13.13 11.36 3.03
C ILE A 262 12.92 10.38 4.18
N LYS A 263 13.99 9.94 4.84
CA LYS A 263 13.97 8.98 5.96
C LYS A 263 13.10 7.73 5.68
N GLY A 264 13.15 7.24 4.43
CA GLY A 264 12.45 6.02 4.02
C GLY A 264 10.98 6.21 3.63
N THR A 265 10.46 7.44 3.57
CA THR A 265 9.13 7.76 3.02
C THR A 265 9.29 8.47 1.68
N ALA A 266 8.48 8.07 0.68
CA ALA A 266 8.43 8.70 -0.62
C ALA A 266 7.54 9.96 -0.59
N PHE A 267 8.06 11.09 -1.06
CA PHE A 267 7.31 12.32 -1.30
C PHE A 267 7.17 12.50 -2.80
N ARG A 268 5.92 12.44 -3.32
CA ARG A 268 5.60 12.52 -4.73
C ARG A 268 5.16 13.94 -5.08
N PHE A 269 5.98 14.64 -5.87
CA PHE A 269 5.67 16.00 -6.32
C PHE A 269 4.77 15.94 -7.55
N ILE A 270 3.50 16.35 -7.36
CA ILE A 270 2.45 16.19 -8.36
C ILE A 270 2.61 17.22 -9.47
N ASP A 271 2.55 16.73 -10.73
CA ASP A 271 2.53 17.55 -11.96
C ASP A 271 3.70 18.54 -12.07
N THR A 272 4.90 17.99 -12.12
CA THR A 272 6.14 18.78 -12.35
C THR A 272 6.24 19.34 -13.75
N ALA A 273 5.47 18.85 -14.72
CA ALA A 273 5.47 19.35 -16.11
C ALA A 273 5.02 20.82 -16.19
N GLY A 274 3.97 21.22 -15.44
CA GLY A 274 3.53 22.60 -15.34
C GLY A 274 4.50 23.52 -14.58
N ILE A 275 5.48 22.96 -13.86
CA ILE A 275 6.53 23.71 -13.17
C ILE A 275 7.72 24.00 -14.12
N ARG A 276 7.93 23.15 -15.12
CA ARG A 276 9.06 23.27 -16.09
C ARG A 276 8.75 24.18 -17.29
N GLU A 277 7.46 24.32 -17.64
CA GLU A 277 7.02 25.17 -18.77
C GLU A 277 6.36 26.44 -18.24
N THR A 278 7.14 27.50 -18.07
CA THR A 278 6.62 28.85 -17.80
C THR A 278 7.00 29.76 -18.95
N SER A 279 6.15 29.85 -19.95
CA SER A 279 5.98 31.05 -20.75
C SER A 279 4.52 31.19 -21.14
N ASP A 280 3.91 32.22 -20.55
CA ASP A 280 2.76 32.98 -21.02
C ASP A 280 1.34 32.37 -21.05
N THR A 281 0.47 33.18 -20.41
CA THR A 281 -0.98 33.31 -20.57
C THR A 281 -1.88 32.22 -20.05
N ILE A 282 -2.72 32.66 -19.14
CA ILE A 282 -4.03 32.14 -18.71
C ILE A 282 -4.10 31.91 -17.20
N GLU A 283 -4.41 32.99 -16.47
CA GLU A 283 -4.70 32.95 -15.01
C GLU A 283 -5.83 31.99 -14.65
N GLU A 284 -6.89 31.87 -15.44
CA GLU A 284 -8.04 30.99 -15.14
C GLU A 284 -7.74 29.49 -15.28
N ILE A 285 -6.91 29.08 -16.24
CA ILE A 285 -6.49 27.67 -16.40
C ILE A 285 -5.53 27.28 -15.26
N GLY A 286 -4.72 28.23 -14.79
CA GLY A 286 -3.80 28.03 -13.66
C GLY A 286 -4.53 27.70 -12.35
N VAL A 287 -5.62 28.39 -12.04
CA VAL A 287 -6.40 28.17 -10.83
C VAL A 287 -7.11 26.80 -10.84
N LYS A 288 -7.70 26.41 -11.97
CA LYS A 288 -8.38 25.09 -12.08
C LYS A 288 -7.39 23.93 -11.91
N LYS A 289 -6.23 24.02 -12.57
CA LYS A 289 -5.16 23.00 -12.41
C LYS A 289 -4.59 22.99 -10.99
N ALA A 290 -4.44 24.15 -10.35
CA ALA A 290 -4.03 24.22 -8.95
C ALA A 290 -5.05 23.54 -8.02
N LYS A 291 -6.35 23.71 -8.27
CA LYS A 291 -7.42 23.04 -7.52
C LYS A 291 -7.34 21.52 -7.58
N GLU A 292 -7.16 20.97 -8.77
CA GLU A 292 -7.01 19.53 -8.99
C GLU A 292 -5.76 18.96 -8.28
N LYS A 293 -4.63 19.69 -8.33
CA LYS A 293 -3.38 19.31 -7.65
C LYS A 293 -3.52 19.29 -6.13
N ILE A 294 -4.11 20.35 -5.57
CA ILE A 294 -4.29 20.45 -4.12
C ILE A 294 -5.28 19.40 -3.63
N ALA A 295 -6.32 19.08 -4.40
CA ALA A 295 -7.31 18.09 -4.02
C ALA A 295 -6.70 16.69 -3.74
N SER A 296 -5.66 16.29 -4.47
CA SER A 296 -4.95 15.02 -4.30
C SER A 296 -3.74 15.09 -3.37
N ALA A 297 -3.29 16.30 -2.96
CA ALA A 297 -2.11 16.48 -2.13
C ALA A 297 -2.42 16.26 -0.64
N LYS A 298 -1.44 15.77 0.12
CA LYS A 298 -1.44 15.74 1.58
C LYS A 298 -0.56 16.84 2.19
N VAL A 299 0.37 17.39 1.38
CA VAL A 299 1.21 18.51 1.75
C VAL A 299 1.10 19.59 0.68
N LEU A 300 0.88 20.82 1.09
CA LEU A 300 0.93 22.00 0.25
C LEU A 300 2.15 22.84 0.63
N LEU A 301 3.09 23.00 -0.30
CA LEU A 301 4.20 23.94 -0.21
C LEU A 301 3.82 25.20 -0.98
N TYR A 302 3.48 26.28 -0.28
CA TYR A 302 3.17 27.54 -0.89
C TYR A 302 4.39 28.46 -0.87
N LEU A 303 4.94 28.78 -2.08
CA LEU A 303 6.13 29.62 -2.26
C LEU A 303 5.74 31.06 -2.52
N TYR A 304 6.37 31.98 -1.80
CA TYR A 304 6.29 33.42 -2.00
C TYR A 304 7.65 34.09 -1.75
N ASP A 305 7.80 35.34 -2.14
CA ASP A 305 9.01 36.16 -1.89
C ASP A 305 8.63 37.61 -1.50
N GLU A 306 9.63 38.42 -1.13
CA GLU A 306 9.44 39.83 -0.71
C GLU A 306 8.80 40.73 -1.80
N GLN A 307 8.85 40.32 -3.06
CA GLN A 307 8.25 41.08 -4.19
C GLN A 307 6.76 40.72 -4.35
N ASP A 308 6.30 39.72 -3.61
CA ASP A 308 4.92 39.27 -3.65
C ASP A 308 4.05 40.23 -2.79
N SER A 309 3.53 41.28 -3.41
CA SER A 309 2.69 42.30 -2.74
C SER A 309 1.30 41.81 -2.34
N GLY A 310 1.00 40.52 -2.53
CA GLY A 310 -0.34 39.94 -2.37
C GLY A 310 -0.54 39.15 -1.08
N VAL A 311 -0.19 39.70 0.10
CA VAL A 311 -0.43 39.03 1.40
C VAL A 311 -1.89 38.61 1.57
N GLU A 312 -2.83 39.46 1.22
CA GLU A 312 -4.29 39.18 1.30
C GLU A 312 -4.69 38.09 0.33
N GLU A 313 -4.04 38.03 -0.86
CA GLU A 313 -4.25 36.98 -1.85
C GLU A 313 -3.75 35.62 -1.36
N ILE A 314 -2.57 35.58 -0.71
CA ILE A 314 -2.04 34.35 -0.08
C ILE A 314 -2.99 33.87 1.03
N ILE A 315 -3.43 34.78 1.90
CA ILE A 315 -4.36 34.45 2.99
C ILE A 315 -5.67 33.90 2.43
N SER A 316 -6.24 34.55 1.43
CA SER A 316 -7.49 34.11 0.79
C SER A 316 -7.34 32.76 0.14
N PHE A 317 -6.22 32.54 -0.59
CA PHE A 317 -5.90 31.26 -1.22
C PHE A 317 -5.79 30.13 -0.18
N ILE A 318 -5.02 30.33 0.89
CA ILE A 318 -4.86 29.28 1.93
C ILE A 318 -6.19 28.97 2.58
N LYS A 319 -6.99 29.99 2.96
CA LYS A 319 -8.32 29.79 3.57
C LYS A 319 -9.30 29.07 2.63
N GLU A 320 -9.23 29.33 1.31
CA GLU A 320 -10.09 28.66 0.31
C GLU A 320 -9.77 27.16 0.17
N PHE A 321 -8.47 26.80 0.19
CA PHE A 321 -8.02 25.43 -0.11
C PHE A 321 -7.70 24.60 1.13
N TYR A 322 -7.73 25.19 2.31
CA TYR A 322 -7.47 24.48 3.55
C TYR A 322 -8.51 23.38 3.81
N ARG A 323 -8.01 22.26 4.28
CA ARG A 323 -8.79 21.18 4.85
C ARG A 323 -7.99 20.51 5.98
N PRO A 324 -8.67 19.90 7.00
CA PRO A 324 -8.01 19.36 8.19
C PRO A 324 -6.95 18.30 7.92
N ASP A 325 -7.03 17.62 6.78
CA ASP A 325 -6.09 16.56 6.37
C ASP A 325 -4.97 17.06 5.44
N LEU A 326 -4.88 18.37 5.18
CA LEU A 326 -3.85 19.00 4.36
C LEU A 326 -2.84 19.74 5.24
N LYS A 327 -1.59 19.27 5.25
CA LYS A 327 -0.48 20.01 5.86
C LYS A 327 -0.07 21.17 4.95
N VAL A 328 -0.25 22.39 5.42
CA VAL A 328 0.20 23.59 4.71
C VAL A 328 1.54 24.05 5.27
N MET A 329 2.51 24.33 4.38
CA MET A 329 3.80 24.92 4.71
C MET A 329 4.02 26.17 3.85
N LEU A 330 4.20 27.31 4.48
CA LEU A 330 4.47 28.58 3.81
C LEU A 330 5.98 28.76 3.68
N LEU A 331 6.48 28.90 2.44
CA LEU A 331 7.90 28.97 2.14
C LEU A 331 8.26 30.34 1.60
N HIS A 332 8.89 31.15 2.43
CA HIS A 332 9.46 32.43 2.03
C HIS A 332 10.79 32.18 1.31
N ASN A 333 10.77 32.24 -0.02
CA ASN A 333 11.94 31.94 -0.85
C ASN A 333 12.78 33.21 -1.13
N LYS A 334 14.01 33.01 -1.63
CA LYS A 334 14.97 34.05 -2.03
C LYS A 334 15.48 34.91 -0.86
N ILE A 335 15.53 34.35 0.34
CA ILE A 335 16.06 35.07 1.54
C ILE A 335 17.53 35.52 1.34
N ASP A 336 18.25 34.90 0.41
CA ASP A 336 19.62 35.30 0.01
C ASP A 336 19.70 36.70 -0.59
N GLN A 337 18.60 37.20 -1.18
CA GLN A 337 18.53 38.53 -1.81
C GLN A 337 18.15 39.63 -0.81
N ASN A 338 17.71 39.29 0.38
CA ASN A 338 17.19 40.23 1.39
C ASN A 338 18.26 40.52 2.44
N LYS A 339 18.93 41.68 2.34
CA LYS A 339 19.97 42.17 3.27
C LYS A 339 19.42 42.53 4.65
N GLY A 340 18.65 41.72 5.27
CA GLY A 340 18.04 42.01 6.60
C GLY A 340 17.20 40.89 7.17
N VAL A 341 16.88 39.88 6.37
CA VAL A 341 16.14 38.71 6.81
C VAL A 341 17.16 37.66 7.25
N SER A 342 17.36 37.53 8.54
CA SER A 342 18.02 36.36 9.15
C SER A 342 16.93 35.42 9.67
N ALA A 343 17.31 34.21 10.08
CA ALA A 343 16.40 33.28 10.75
C ALA A 343 15.71 33.90 12.01
N GLU A 344 16.25 35.01 12.50
CA GLU A 344 15.76 35.75 13.67
C GLU A 344 14.95 37.00 13.31
N ASN A 345 15.07 37.54 12.06
CA ASN A 345 14.33 38.71 11.58
C ASN A 345 13.24 38.28 10.60
N ILE A 346 12.02 38.11 11.11
CA ILE A 346 10.82 37.76 10.36
C ILE A 346 10.40 39.00 9.55
N SER A 347 10.17 38.82 8.24
CA SER A 347 9.73 39.90 7.35
C SER A 347 8.33 40.42 7.73
N GLU A 348 7.95 41.63 7.25
CA GLU A 348 6.59 42.18 7.49
C GLU A 348 5.52 41.24 6.89
N ILE A 349 5.79 40.63 5.73
CA ILE A 349 4.94 39.64 5.08
C ILE A 349 4.76 38.42 5.97
N ASP A 350 5.85 37.85 6.50
CA ASP A 350 5.79 36.71 7.39
C ASP A 350 5.01 37.00 8.69
N GLN A 351 5.17 38.20 9.23
CA GLN A 351 4.41 38.63 10.42
C GLN A 351 2.90 38.72 10.14
N ALA A 352 2.53 39.25 8.96
CA ALA A 352 1.13 39.34 8.57
C ALA A 352 0.51 37.95 8.33
N LEU A 353 1.21 37.08 7.60
CA LEU A 353 0.79 35.69 7.37
C LEU A 353 0.68 34.90 8.68
N LYS A 354 1.66 35.07 9.58
CA LYS A 354 1.63 34.45 10.91
C LYS A 354 0.43 34.83 11.72
N ARG A 355 0.05 36.13 11.70
CA ARG A 355 -1.11 36.63 12.46
C ARG A 355 -2.43 36.04 11.98
N GLU A 356 -2.58 35.85 10.66
CA GLU A 356 -3.85 35.46 10.03
C GLU A 356 -4.01 33.95 9.81
N LEU A 357 -2.91 33.23 9.76
CA LEU A 357 -2.93 31.81 9.35
C LEU A 357 -2.41 30.83 10.41
N VAL A 358 -1.66 31.29 11.43
CA VAL A 358 -1.13 30.43 12.49
C VAL A 358 -1.97 30.61 13.76
N PRO A 359 -2.41 29.54 14.46
CA PRO A 359 -2.19 28.13 14.15
C PRO A 359 -3.25 27.47 13.27
N ASP A 360 -4.32 28.16 12.93
CA ASP A 360 -5.58 27.58 12.40
C ASP A 360 -5.41 26.89 11.04
N TYR A 361 -4.50 27.40 10.19
CA TYR A 361 -4.32 26.93 8.80
C TYR A 361 -2.92 26.37 8.53
N THR A 362 -1.93 26.78 9.29
CA THR A 362 -0.54 26.30 9.20
C THR A 362 0.16 26.49 10.53
N ASP A 363 1.14 25.65 10.81
CA ASP A 363 2.10 25.78 11.91
C ASP A 363 3.52 26.05 11.40
N THR A 364 3.73 26.08 10.08
CA THR A 364 5.05 26.15 9.45
C THR A 364 5.14 27.35 8.50
N ILE A 365 5.97 28.33 8.87
CA ILE A 365 6.44 29.40 7.98
C ILE A 365 7.97 29.33 8.01
N LEU A 366 8.58 29.08 6.85
CA LEU A 366 10.01 28.80 6.73
C LEU A 366 10.67 29.68 5.66
N GLY A 367 11.70 30.45 6.04
CA GLY A 367 12.55 31.18 5.10
C GLY A 367 13.57 30.22 4.44
N ILE A 368 13.60 30.22 3.12
CA ILE A 368 14.52 29.36 2.34
C ILE A 368 15.22 30.16 1.23
N SER A 369 16.36 29.67 0.77
CA SER A 369 16.87 29.98 -0.56
C SER A 369 17.04 28.70 -1.35
N ALA A 370 16.14 28.48 -2.27
CA ALA A 370 16.21 27.29 -3.16
C ALA A 370 17.45 27.33 -4.08
N ARG A 371 17.97 28.51 -4.38
CA ARG A 371 19.15 28.70 -5.22
C ARG A 371 20.45 28.38 -4.48
N GLU A 372 20.58 28.89 -3.25
CA GLU A 372 21.77 28.76 -2.43
C GLU A 372 21.72 27.59 -1.44
N ASN A 373 20.67 26.73 -1.54
CA ASN A 373 20.40 25.58 -0.64
C ASN A 373 20.27 25.98 0.84
N ILE A 374 19.84 27.22 1.15
CA ILE A 374 19.64 27.66 2.53
C ILE A 374 18.34 27.07 3.06
N ASN A 375 18.39 26.42 4.22
CA ASN A 375 17.24 25.80 4.92
C ASN A 375 16.49 24.71 4.15
N ILE A 376 17.07 24.14 3.09
CA ILE A 376 16.46 23.01 2.37
C ILE A 376 16.42 21.76 3.24
N GLU A 377 17.48 21.48 4.01
CA GLU A 377 17.51 20.38 4.98
C GLU A 377 16.48 20.56 6.11
N LEU A 378 16.23 21.80 6.52
CA LEU A 378 15.18 22.10 7.50
C LEU A 378 13.78 21.79 6.92
N LEU A 379 13.54 22.14 5.65
CA LEU A 379 12.30 21.77 4.95
C LEU A 379 12.13 20.24 4.87
N LYS A 380 13.19 19.50 4.56
CA LYS A 380 13.15 18.02 4.59
C LYS A 380 12.86 17.47 5.99
N ALA A 381 13.40 18.10 7.03
CA ALA A 381 13.12 17.73 8.41
C ALA A 381 11.64 17.98 8.78
N GLU A 382 11.06 19.10 8.37
CA GLU A 382 9.64 19.40 8.56
C GLU A 382 8.73 18.41 7.82
N LEU A 383 9.05 18.06 6.55
CA LEU A 383 8.34 17.03 5.81
C LEU A 383 8.40 15.66 6.53
N SER A 384 9.57 15.29 7.04
CA SER A 384 9.73 14.07 7.82
C SER A 384 8.97 14.12 9.14
N SER A 385 8.98 15.24 9.84
CA SER A 385 8.23 15.45 11.09
C SER A 385 6.74 15.28 10.87
N PHE A 386 6.19 15.78 9.76
CA PHE A 386 4.79 15.56 9.41
C PHE A 386 4.44 14.07 9.33
N VAL A 387 5.31 13.23 8.73
CA VAL A 387 5.07 11.78 8.68
C VAL A 387 5.01 11.17 10.08
N GLU A 388 5.90 11.59 10.97
CA GLU A 388 5.91 11.11 12.35
C GLU A 388 4.64 11.53 13.12
N THR A 389 4.01 12.67 12.79
CA THR A 389 2.72 13.06 13.39
C THR A 389 1.57 12.16 12.97
N LEU A 390 1.67 11.53 11.79
CA LEU A 390 0.67 10.55 11.32
C LEU A 390 0.82 9.20 12.01
N LYS A 391 1.99 8.93 12.61
CA LYS A 391 2.29 7.69 13.29
C LYS A 391 1.59 7.66 14.65
N GLY A 392 0.68 6.72 14.84
CA GLY A 392 0.06 6.45 16.13
C GLY A 392 1.06 5.90 17.17
N SER A 393 0.62 5.06 18.10
CA SER A 393 1.49 4.44 19.10
C SER A 393 2.59 3.59 18.45
N GLU A 394 3.82 3.61 18.99
CA GLU A 394 5.03 3.00 18.41
C GLU A 394 4.96 1.50 18.09
N ASN A 395 4.01 0.76 18.65
CA ASN A 395 3.86 -0.70 18.48
C ASN A 395 2.52 -1.11 17.86
N ALA A 396 1.75 -0.19 17.28
CA ALA A 396 0.48 -0.51 16.65
C ALA A 396 0.67 -1.18 15.28
N VAL A 397 -0.15 -2.17 14.99
CA VAL A 397 -0.28 -2.71 13.63
C VAL A 397 -0.77 -1.59 12.71
N VAL A 398 -0.08 -1.40 11.60
CA VAL A 398 -0.36 -0.31 10.66
C VAL A 398 -1.17 -0.85 9.49
N ILE A 399 -2.31 -0.21 9.23
CA ILE A 399 -3.17 -0.54 8.08
C ILE A 399 -2.66 0.20 6.84
N THR A 400 -2.32 -0.54 5.79
CA THR A 400 -1.80 0.03 4.53
C THR A 400 -2.75 -0.15 3.35
N ASN A 401 -3.79 -0.98 3.49
CA ASN A 401 -4.71 -1.33 2.42
C ASN A 401 -6.07 -0.64 2.62
N GLN A 402 -6.56 0.03 1.57
CA GLN A 402 -7.85 0.73 1.57
C GLN A 402 -9.02 -0.23 1.88
N ARG A 403 -8.99 -1.45 1.36
CA ARG A 403 -10.02 -2.48 1.62
C ARG A 403 -10.13 -2.80 3.11
N HIS A 404 -8.97 -2.95 3.80
CA HIS A 404 -8.94 -3.19 5.25
C HIS A 404 -9.51 -2.00 6.02
N TYR A 405 -9.12 -0.79 5.64
CA TYR A 405 -9.66 0.43 6.25
C TYR A 405 -11.19 0.51 6.13
N GLU A 406 -11.73 0.25 4.95
CA GLU A 406 -13.18 0.27 4.71
C GLU A 406 -13.92 -0.81 5.51
N ALA A 407 -13.38 -2.03 5.57
CA ALA A 407 -13.94 -3.11 6.36
C ALA A 407 -13.92 -2.79 7.88
N LEU A 408 -12.82 -2.23 8.38
CA LEU A 408 -12.74 -1.78 9.78
C LEU A 408 -13.74 -0.66 10.09
N ARG A 409 -13.91 0.32 9.19
CA ARG A 409 -14.90 1.38 9.34
C ARG A 409 -16.32 0.83 9.43
N LYS A 410 -16.70 -0.03 8.50
CA LYS A 410 -18.02 -0.68 8.50
C LYS A 410 -18.25 -1.50 9.77
N SER A 411 -17.22 -2.24 10.22
CA SER A 411 -17.30 -2.99 11.48
C SER A 411 -17.49 -2.07 12.68
N LEU A 412 -16.76 -0.94 12.74
CA LEU A 412 -16.92 0.06 13.79
C LEU A 412 -18.33 0.65 13.80
N ASP A 413 -18.86 1.02 12.64
CA ASP A 413 -20.22 1.55 12.50
C ASP A 413 -21.27 0.54 13.00
N SER A 414 -21.08 -0.77 12.78
CA SER A 414 -21.97 -1.83 13.32
C SER A 414 -21.82 -1.98 14.84
N VAL A 415 -20.60 -1.91 15.37
CA VAL A 415 -20.35 -1.94 16.81
C VAL A 415 -20.99 -0.73 17.52
N GLU A 416 -20.98 0.44 16.91
CA GLU A 416 -21.65 1.64 17.43
C GLU A 416 -23.18 1.47 17.47
N ARG A 417 -23.77 0.87 16.43
CA ARG A 417 -25.20 0.52 16.43
C ARG A 417 -25.57 -0.53 17.51
N VAL A 418 -24.67 -1.50 17.78
CA VAL A 418 -24.84 -2.41 18.92
C VAL A 418 -24.90 -1.65 20.24
N GLU A 419 -23.99 -0.68 20.47
CA GLU A 419 -23.98 0.16 21.65
C GLU A 419 -25.30 0.92 21.83
N GLU A 420 -25.74 1.59 20.77
CA GLU A 420 -27.01 2.32 20.76
C GLU A 420 -28.22 1.43 21.07
N ALA A 421 -28.24 0.23 20.50
CA ALA A 421 -29.30 -0.75 20.72
C ALA A 421 -29.32 -1.25 22.15
N VAL A 422 -28.16 -1.54 22.77
CA VAL A 422 -28.06 -1.92 24.18
C VAL A 422 -28.53 -0.79 25.10
N VAL A 423 -28.06 0.43 24.87
CA VAL A 423 -28.44 1.61 25.69
C VAL A 423 -29.94 1.92 25.59
N SER A 424 -30.52 1.78 24.40
CA SER A 424 -31.93 2.07 24.14
C SER A 424 -32.88 0.92 24.53
N GLY A 425 -32.37 -0.24 24.97
CA GLY A 425 -33.17 -1.42 25.33
C GLY A 425 -33.94 -2.01 24.15
N ILE A 426 -33.37 -1.93 22.94
CA ILE A 426 -33.98 -2.44 21.71
C ILE A 426 -33.87 -3.99 21.66
N HIS A 427 -34.79 -4.63 20.91
CA HIS A 427 -34.91 -6.07 20.76
C HIS A 427 -33.60 -6.80 20.43
N THR A 428 -33.39 -7.93 21.06
CA THR A 428 -32.21 -8.83 20.95
C THR A 428 -31.90 -9.22 19.49
N GLU A 429 -32.94 -9.33 18.63
CA GLU A 429 -32.77 -9.60 17.19
C GLU A 429 -31.88 -8.58 16.46
N LEU A 430 -32.04 -7.29 16.75
CA LEU A 430 -31.20 -6.25 16.14
C LEU A 430 -29.75 -6.32 16.65
N LEU A 431 -29.56 -6.65 17.93
CA LEU A 431 -28.23 -6.88 18.50
C LEU A 431 -27.50 -8.02 17.77
N ALA A 432 -28.19 -9.16 17.60
CA ALA A 432 -27.63 -10.29 16.86
C ALA A 432 -27.27 -9.94 15.43
N TYR A 433 -28.14 -9.20 14.73
CA TYR A 433 -27.90 -8.77 13.36
C TYR A 433 -26.66 -7.88 13.24
N GLU A 434 -26.53 -6.85 14.07
CA GLU A 434 -25.39 -5.91 14.01
C GLU A 434 -24.07 -6.58 14.43
N LEU A 435 -24.10 -7.49 15.42
CA LEU A 435 -22.92 -8.27 15.82
C LEU A 435 -22.44 -9.19 14.69
N ARG A 436 -23.36 -9.88 13.99
CA ARG A 436 -23.03 -10.69 12.79
C ARG A 436 -22.44 -9.81 11.68
N THR A 437 -23.04 -8.66 11.44
CA THR A 437 -22.56 -7.71 10.42
C THR A 437 -21.15 -7.21 10.74
N ALA A 438 -20.86 -6.90 12.01
CA ALA A 438 -19.50 -6.55 12.43
C ALA A 438 -18.50 -7.70 12.22
N LEU A 439 -18.89 -8.95 12.53
CA LEU A 439 -18.08 -10.15 12.30
C LEU A 439 -17.79 -10.38 10.81
N GLU A 440 -18.80 -10.21 9.94
CA GLU A 440 -18.67 -10.36 8.50
C GLU A 440 -17.65 -9.36 7.95
N HIS A 441 -17.76 -8.07 8.31
CA HIS A 441 -16.82 -7.05 7.88
C HIS A 441 -15.38 -7.32 8.34
N LEU A 442 -15.17 -7.79 9.56
CA LEU A 442 -13.84 -8.22 10.00
C LEU A 442 -13.34 -9.45 9.22
N GLY A 443 -14.24 -10.39 8.90
CA GLY A 443 -13.94 -11.58 8.12
C GLY A 443 -13.59 -11.29 6.64
N GLU A 444 -14.09 -10.19 6.07
CA GLU A 444 -13.67 -9.71 4.74
C GLU A 444 -12.16 -9.46 4.67
N ILE A 445 -11.52 -9.01 5.76
CA ILE A 445 -10.09 -8.70 5.81
C ILE A 445 -9.25 -9.97 5.62
N SER A 446 -9.56 -11.03 6.34
CA SER A 446 -8.87 -12.32 6.25
C SER A 446 -9.30 -13.17 5.04
N GLY A 447 -10.44 -12.82 4.41
CA GLY A 447 -11.01 -13.54 3.26
C GLY A 447 -11.95 -14.67 3.63
N GLU A 448 -12.42 -14.75 4.89
CA GLU A 448 -13.40 -15.76 5.32
C GLU A 448 -14.79 -15.51 4.73
N PHE A 449 -15.13 -14.24 4.50
CA PHE A 449 -16.36 -13.78 3.87
C PHE A 449 -16.02 -12.96 2.63
N THR A 450 -15.65 -13.63 1.53
CA THR A 450 -15.27 -12.97 0.29
C THR A 450 -15.89 -13.71 -0.87
N ASN A 451 -16.48 -12.98 -1.83
CA ASN A 451 -17.01 -13.59 -3.05
C ASN A 451 -15.92 -13.72 -4.13
N ASP A 452 -16.18 -14.58 -5.12
CA ASP A 452 -15.24 -14.86 -6.20
C ASP A 452 -14.87 -13.61 -7.02
N GLU A 453 -15.78 -12.66 -7.18
CA GLU A 453 -15.55 -11.41 -7.92
C GLU A 453 -14.52 -10.51 -7.24
N VAL A 454 -14.59 -10.40 -5.90
CA VAL A 454 -13.61 -9.65 -5.12
C VAL A 454 -12.23 -10.32 -5.18
N LEU A 455 -12.17 -11.65 -5.07
CA LEU A 455 -10.92 -12.40 -5.22
C LEU A 455 -10.31 -12.20 -6.60
N GLU A 456 -11.12 -12.31 -7.67
CA GLU A 456 -10.65 -12.09 -9.03
C GLU A 456 -10.10 -10.66 -9.23
N ASN A 457 -10.76 -9.64 -8.67
CA ASN A 457 -10.28 -8.26 -8.74
C ASN A 457 -8.95 -8.08 -7.99
N ILE A 458 -8.80 -8.68 -6.81
CA ILE A 458 -7.55 -8.58 -6.03
C ILE A 458 -6.41 -9.24 -6.79
N PHE A 459 -6.57 -10.51 -7.21
CA PHE A 459 -5.50 -11.28 -7.84
C PHE A 459 -5.18 -10.85 -9.27
N SER A 460 -6.12 -10.26 -10.01
CA SER A 460 -5.86 -9.72 -11.35
C SER A 460 -4.81 -8.59 -11.39
N LYS A 461 -4.58 -7.93 -10.27
CA LYS A 461 -3.58 -6.86 -10.11
C LYS A 461 -2.16 -7.39 -9.85
N PHE A 462 -2.02 -8.69 -9.62
CA PHE A 462 -0.72 -9.32 -9.39
C PHE A 462 0.01 -9.58 -10.70
N CYS A 463 1.33 -9.73 -10.63
CA CYS A 463 2.12 -10.19 -11.77
C CYS A 463 1.81 -11.65 -12.12
N ILE A 464 1.90 -11.99 -13.42
CA ILE A 464 1.90 -13.39 -13.88
C ILE A 464 3.12 -14.09 -13.29
N GLY A 465 2.93 -15.31 -12.75
CA GLY A 465 4.01 -16.04 -12.08
C GLY A 465 4.06 -15.88 -10.55
N LYS A 466 3.11 -15.08 -10.01
CA LYS A 466 2.92 -14.87 -8.57
C LYS A 466 1.56 -15.37 -8.10
#